data_ce7ab4a5f8b1e7c9840152db0647d3d2
#
_entry.id   ce7ab4a5f8b1e7c9840152db0647d3d2
#
_cell.length_a   1.000
_cell.length_b   1.000
_cell.length_c   1.000
_cell.angle_alpha   90.00
_cell.angle_beta   90.00
_cell.angle_gamma   90.00
#
_symmetry.space_group_name_H-M   'P 1'
#
loop_
_entity.id
_entity.type
_entity.pdbx_description
1 polymer ?
#
loop_
_entity_poly.entity_id
_entity_poly.type
_entity_poly.pdbx_seq_one_letter_code
_entity_poly.pdbx_strand_id
1 'polypeptide(L)'
;MRHASWLLGSLLWLTTGAAHAATDPAIGDRPAPTPIRAGKIVLVGDSTTAVQGGWGPAFCARHVTSFLTCTNLARGGRSTYNYRAEGSWALAEAEMRTPGYATTWVLVQFGHNDQPGKPGRSTDLQREFPDNLRRYVREIRAAGAQPVLLTPLTRRQFAQGVLIDDLAPWADVVRAVARELDVPLVDLHARSRAVVQALGPVGAMPLAQAAPSAEQVSAALGGTTVGAAPVAGAPAVQNNAVAEPMGQAKVAFDYTHLGPDGAAVFATLVTTELAREVPALRSMLIP
;
A
#
# COMPACT_ATOMS: atom_id res chain seq x y z
N MET A 1 -58.40 54.68 32.83
CA MET A 1 -57.07 55.29 32.73
C MET A 1 -56.23 54.47 31.80
N ARG A 2 -55.86 55.11 30.68
CA ARG A 2 -55.20 54.43 29.50
C ARG A 2 -53.72 54.64 29.68
N HIS A 3 -52.93 53.56 29.61
CA HIS A 3 -51.45 53.65 29.37
C HIS A 3 -51.10 53.02 28.02
N ALA A 4 -50.65 53.85 27.09
CA ALA A 4 -50.10 53.49 25.83
C ALA A 4 -48.63 53.14 26.00
N SER A 5 -48.22 51.92 25.57
CA SER A 5 -46.80 51.53 25.47
C SER A 5 -46.32 51.65 24.06
N TRP A 6 -45.27 52.43 23.88
CA TRP A 6 -44.58 52.65 22.62
C TRP A 6 -43.53 51.58 22.43
N LEU A 7 -43.64 50.79 21.35
CA LEU A 7 -42.61 49.86 20.89
C LEU A 7 -41.69 50.62 19.92
N LEU A 8 -40.45 50.86 20.33
CA LEU A 8 -39.37 51.30 19.44
C LEU A 8 -38.80 50.08 18.71
N GLY A 9 -39.06 49.98 17.42
CA GLY A 9 -38.40 49.03 16.54
C GLY A 9 -37.01 49.53 16.14
N SER A 10 -35.96 48.87 16.63
CA SER A 10 -34.58 49.13 16.15
C SER A 10 -34.32 48.40 14.86
N LEU A 11 -34.20 49.13 13.77
CA LEU A 11 -33.82 48.62 12.46
C LEU A 11 -32.29 48.44 12.42
N LEU A 12 -31.81 47.20 12.53
CA LEU A 12 -30.39 46.89 12.32
C LEU A 12 -30.09 46.91 10.82
N TRP A 13 -29.31 47.86 10.37
CA TRP A 13 -28.73 47.89 9.05
C TRP A 13 -27.52 46.94 9.00
N LEU A 14 -27.67 45.77 8.38
CA LEU A 14 -26.56 44.90 8.02
C LEU A 14 -25.88 45.50 6.78
N THR A 15 -24.81 46.23 6.99
CA THR A 15 -23.89 46.60 5.89
C THR A 15 -23.06 45.39 5.53
N THR A 16 -23.41 44.72 4.44
CA THR A 16 -22.53 43.73 3.82
C THR A 16 -21.34 44.47 3.18
N GLY A 17 -20.25 44.56 3.94
CA GLY A 17 -18.98 45.01 3.44
C GLY A 17 -18.44 43.97 2.44
N ALA A 18 -18.61 44.22 1.14
CA ALA A 18 -17.86 43.51 0.12
C ALA A 18 -16.37 43.84 0.33
N ALA A 19 -15.62 42.92 0.89
CA ALA A 19 -14.17 43.02 0.92
C ALA A 19 -13.68 42.97 -0.54
N HIS A 20 -13.38 44.13 -1.09
CA HIS A 20 -12.63 44.21 -2.33
C HIS A 20 -11.22 43.72 -2.02
N ALA A 21 -10.88 42.54 -2.47
CA ALA A 21 -9.50 42.09 -2.51
C ALA A 21 -8.76 43.13 -3.40
N ALA A 22 -7.85 43.88 -2.79
CA ALA A 22 -6.98 44.79 -3.53
C ALA A 22 -6.18 43.93 -4.51
N THR A 23 -6.47 44.02 -5.78
CA THR A 23 -5.66 43.43 -6.84
C THR A 23 -4.34 44.16 -6.87
N ASP A 24 -3.26 43.49 -6.54
CA ASP A 24 -1.91 44.04 -6.71
C ASP A 24 -1.70 44.38 -8.19
N PRO A 25 -1.50 45.66 -8.54
CA PRO A 25 -1.35 46.11 -9.94
C PRO A 25 -0.13 45.48 -10.65
N ALA A 26 0.83 44.91 -9.90
CA ALA A 26 1.96 44.17 -10.47
C ALA A 26 1.59 42.77 -10.97
N ILE A 27 0.38 42.25 -10.66
CA ILE A 27 -0.09 40.93 -11.06
C ILE A 27 -0.95 40.98 -12.34
N GLY A 28 -1.44 42.17 -12.73
CA GLY A 28 -2.44 42.33 -13.79
C GLY A 28 -2.00 41.93 -15.21
N ASP A 29 -0.69 41.90 -15.51
CA ASP A 29 -0.16 41.55 -16.82
C ASP A 29 0.40 40.12 -16.95
N ARG A 30 0.23 39.29 -15.91
CA ARG A 30 0.69 37.89 -15.98
C ARG A 30 -0.33 37.04 -16.71
N PRO A 31 0.09 36.23 -17.69
CA PRO A 31 -0.81 35.22 -18.26
C PRO A 31 -1.35 34.30 -17.20
N ALA A 32 -2.64 33.96 -17.28
CA ALA A 32 -3.26 33.04 -16.34
C ALA A 32 -2.46 31.71 -16.29
N PRO A 33 -2.06 31.23 -15.11
CA PRO A 33 -1.31 29.97 -15.01
C PRO A 33 -2.17 28.80 -15.49
N THR A 34 -1.56 27.87 -16.20
CA THR A 34 -2.22 26.61 -16.54
C THR A 34 -2.40 25.79 -15.24
N PRO A 35 -3.63 25.39 -14.88
CA PRO A 35 -3.85 24.57 -13.70
C PRO A 35 -3.07 23.25 -13.76
N ILE A 36 -2.41 22.90 -12.69
CA ILE A 36 -1.75 21.59 -12.57
C ILE A 36 -2.80 20.48 -12.50
N ARG A 37 -2.46 19.31 -13.10
CA ARG A 37 -3.26 18.09 -13.01
C ARG A 37 -2.50 17.06 -12.19
N ALA A 38 -2.53 17.23 -10.88
CA ALA A 38 -1.90 16.29 -9.97
C ALA A 38 -2.70 14.96 -9.91
N GLY A 39 -1.98 13.85 -9.92
CA GLY A 39 -2.54 12.54 -9.64
C GLY A 39 -2.31 12.13 -8.20
N LYS A 40 -2.94 11.03 -7.78
CA LYS A 40 -2.77 10.45 -6.45
C LYS A 40 -2.64 8.94 -6.53
N ILE A 41 -1.70 8.38 -5.77
CA ILE A 41 -1.61 6.94 -5.51
C ILE A 41 -1.89 6.70 -4.02
N VAL A 42 -2.74 5.71 -3.75
CA VAL A 42 -2.99 5.18 -2.41
C VAL A 42 -2.50 3.73 -2.39
N LEU A 43 -1.55 3.43 -1.51
CA LEU A 43 -1.05 2.08 -1.29
C LEU A 43 -1.85 1.40 -0.18
N VAL A 44 -2.44 0.25 -0.50
CA VAL A 44 -3.21 -0.61 0.38
C VAL A 44 -2.56 -1.99 0.39
N GLY A 45 -2.26 -2.54 1.57
CA GLY A 45 -1.60 -3.82 1.63
C GLY A 45 -1.15 -4.22 3.03
N ASP A 46 -0.30 -5.22 3.07
CA ASP A 46 0.29 -5.78 4.28
C ASP A 46 1.68 -5.19 4.61
N SER A 47 2.45 -5.88 5.46
CA SER A 47 3.79 -5.46 5.87
C SER A 47 4.79 -5.31 4.73
N THR A 48 4.60 -6.03 3.62
CA THR A 48 5.52 -5.97 2.48
C THR A 48 5.34 -4.72 1.62
N THR A 49 4.25 -3.97 1.83
CA THR A 49 3.97 -2.65 1.25
C THR A 49 4.11 -1.53 2.30
N ALA A 50 3.93 -1.84 3.59
CA ALA A 50 3.86 -0.87 4.69
C ALA A 50 5.10 0.00 4.83
N VAL A 51 4.97 1.08 5.62
CA VAL A 51 6.03 2.05 5.89
C VAL A 51 7.26 1.38 6.52
N GLN A 52 7.05 0.38 7.37
CA GLN A 52 8.14 -0.39 7.97
C GLN A 52 8.13 -1.82 7.39
N GLY A 53 9.23 -2.21 6.76
CA GLY A 53 9.43 -3.56 6.23
C GLY A 53 8.89 -3.81 4.83
N GLY A 54 8.33 -2.80 4.16
CA GLY A 54 7.80 -2.90 2.81
C GLY A 54 8.53 -2.05 1.77
N TRP A 55 8.16 -2.23 0.50
CA TRP A 55 8.69 -1.46 -0.63
C TRP A 55 8.07 -0.06 -0.75
N GLY A 56 6.88 0.17 -0.18
CA GLY A 56 6.09 1.39 -0.36
C GLY A 56 6.81 2.69 -0.02
N PRO A 57 7.59 2.80 1.08
CA PRO A 57 8.34 4.01 1.39
C PRO A 57 9.36 4.40 0.34
N ALA A 58 10.12 3.43 -0.19
CA ALA A 58 11.10 3.67 -1.25
C ALA A 58 10.39 4.13 -2.54
N PHE A 59 9.26 3.52 -2.88
CA PHE A 59 8.42 3.93 -4.00
C PHE A 59 7.93 5.37 -3.85
N CYS A 60 7.30 5.72 -2.74
CA CYS A 60 6.78 7.07 -2.51
C CYS A 60 7.88 8.14 -2.45
N ALA A 61 9.08 7.80 -1.96
CA ALA A 61 10.15 8.76 -1.78
C ALA A 61 11.02 8.98 -3.04
N ARG A 62 11.11 7.97 -3.93
CA ARG A 62 12.12 7.96 -5.00
C ARG A 62 11.55 7.79 -6.39
N HIS A 63 10.34 7.24 -6.52
CA HIS A 63 9.80 6.79 -7.79
C HIS A 63 8.56 7.58 -8.26
N VAL A 64 8.16 8.64 -7.54
CA VAL A 64 7.06 9.50 -7.94
C VAL A 64 7.54 10.93 -8.15
N THR A 65 7.01 11.60 -9.17
CA THR A 65 7.26 13.02 -9.41
C THR A 65 6.43 13.89 -8.46
N SER A 66 6.72 15.19 -8.38
CA SER A 66 5.95 16.16 -7.58
C SER A 66 4.49 16.33 -8.04
N PHE A 67 4.12 15.79 -9.20
CA PHE A 67 2.75 15.81 -9.71
C PHE A 67 1.94 14.57 -9.31
N LEU A 68 2.51 13.66 -8.51
CA LEU A 68 1.87 12.45 -8.04
C LEU A 68 1.98 12.36 -6.51
N THR A 69 0.89 12.61 -5.81
CA THR A 69 0.82 12.37 -4.37
C THR A 69 0.84 10.87 -4.08
N CYS A 70 1.67 10.42 -3.15
CA CYS A 70 1.74 9.02 -2.72
C CYS A 70 1.39 8.90 -1.24
N THR A 71 0.29 8.20 -0.95
CA THR A 71 -0.19 7.94 0.43
C THR A 71 -0.08 6.44 0.71
N ASN A 72 0.76 6.06 1.68
CA ASN A 72 0.91 4.65 2.07
C ASN A 72 0.06 4.34 3.32
N LEU A 73 -1.04 3.60 3.11
CA LEU A 73 -1.95 3.13 4.16
C LEU A 73 -1.82 1.63 4.44
N ALA A 74 -0.81 0.96 3.86
CA ALA A 74 -0.55 -0.44 4.13
C ALA A 74 -0.16 -0.67 5.60
N ARG A 75 -0.55 -1.82 6.15
CA ARG A 75 -0.34 -2.14 7.57
C ARG A 75 0.22 -3.54 7.75
N GLY A 76 1.26 -3.64 8.57
CA GLY A 76 1.89 -4.92 8.88
C GLY A 76 0.90 -5.95 9.45
N GLY A 77 1.04 -7.21 9.05
CA GLY A 77 0.23 -8.31 9.54
C GLY A 77 -1.21 -8.38 9.02
N ARG A 78 -1.60 -7.55 8.05
CA ARG A 78 -2.98 -7.52 7.54
C ARG A 78 -3.16 -8.42 6.33
N SER A 79 -4.32 -9.09 6.31
CA SER A 79 -4.84 -9.85 5.17
C SER A 79 -5.95 -9.08 4.48
N THR A 80 -6.48 -9.60 3.38
CA THR A 80 -7.66 -9.04 2.72
C THR A 80 -8.87 -8.91 3.62
N TYR A 81 -8.97 -9.78 4.65
CA TYR A 81 -10.07 -9.79 5.62
C TYR A 81 -9.88 -8.76 6.73
N ASN A 82 -8.82 -8.90 7.54
CA ASN A 82 -8.70 -8.10 8.75
C ASN A 82 -8.33 -6.64 8.51
N TYR A 83 -7.72 -6.28 7.38
CA TYR A 83 -7.52 -4.89 6.96
C TYR A 83 -8.87 -4.14 6.85
N ARG A 84 -9.93 -4.84 6.45
CA ARG A 84 -11.29 -4.30 6.42
C ARG A 84 -11.93 -4.31 7.80
N ALA A 85 -11.86 -5.45 8.48
CA ALA A 85 -12.54 -5.66 9.76
C ALA A 85 -12.10 -4.68 10.85
N GLU A 86 -10.85 -4.21 10.82
CA GLU A 86 -10.31 -3.21 11.77
C GLU A 86 -10.54 -1.75 11.38
N GLY A 87 -11.18 -1.47 10.25
CA GLY A 87 -11.47 -0.12 9.78
C GLY A 87 -10.35 0.53 8.94
N SER A 88 -9.22 -0.12 8.68
CA SER A 88 -8.16 0.42 7.82
C SER A 88 -8.64 0.71 6.40
N TRP A 89 -9.58 -0.10 5.88
CA TRP A 89 -10.19 0.14 4.59
C TRP A 89 -11.01 1.44 4.53
N ALA A 90 -11.75 1.77 5.58
CA ALA A 90 -12.53 3.01 5.65
C ALA A 90 -11.63 4.26 5.54
N LEU A 91 -10.42 4.21 6.08
CA LEU A 91 -9.42 5.28 5.90
C LEU A 91 -8.99 5.39 4.45
N ALA A 92 -8.74 4.26 3.79
CA ALA A 92 -8.38 4.24 2.37
C ALA A 92 -9.53 4.78 1.49
N GLU A 93 -10.78 4.44 1.79
CA GLU A 93 -11.96 4.97 1.08
C GLU A 93 -12.10 6.48 1.25
N ALA A 94 -11.86 7.02 2.44
CA ALA A 94 -11.86 8.46 2.69
C ALA A 94 -10.77 9.16 1.86
N GLU A 95 -9.58 8.54 1.81
CA GLU A 95 -8.44 9.07 1.06
C GLU A 95 -8.68 9.04 -0.46
N MET A 96 -9.33 8.00 -0.99
CA MET A 96 -9.71 7.93 -2.42
C MET A 96 -10.64 9.07 -2.84
N ARG A 97 -11.52 9.52 -1.95
CA ARG A 97 -12.51 10.57 -2.21
C ARG A 97 -12.00 11.98 -1.98
N THR A 98 -10.75 12.17 -1.59
CA THR A 98 -10.16 13.50 -1.42
C THR A 98 -10.22 14.27 -2.74
N PRO A 99 -10.88 15.44 -2.81
CA PRO A 99 -11.04 16.20 -4.04
C PRO A 99 -9.73 16.87 -4.47
N GLY A 100 -9.71 17.34 -5.73
CA GLY A 100 -8.61 18.13 -6.27
C GLY A 100 -7.61 17.34 -7.13
N TYR A 101 -7.64 16.02 -7.09
CA TYR A 101 -6.81 15.16 -7.96
C TYR A 101 -7.51 14.85 -9.27
N ALA A 102 -6.76 14.88 -10.38
CA ALA A 102 -7.28 14.53 -11.69
C ALA A 102 -7.66 13.05 -11.78
N THR A 103 -6.86 12.19 -11.16
CA THR A 103 -7.10 10.75 -11.05
C THR A 103 -6.46 10.22 -9.78
N THR A 104 -7.16 9.32 -9.09
CA THR A 104 -6.63 8.56 -7.95
C THR A 104 -6.49 7.09 -8.34
N TRP A 105 -5.30 6.52 -8.17
CA TRP A 105 -5.05 5.09 -8.34
C TRP A 105 -4.88 4.43 -6.97
N VAL A 106 -5.41 3.23 -6.82
CA VAL A 106 -5.29 2.45 -5.59
C VAL A 106 -4.58 1.15 -5.89
N LEU A 107 -3.38 1.00 -5.36
CA LEU A 107 -2.56 -0.18 -5.50
C LEU A 107 -2.86 -1.13 -4.33
N VAL A 108 -3.37 -2.33 -4.63
CA VAL A 108 -3.78 -3.31 -3.61
C VAL A 108 -2.88 -4.53 -3.66
N GLN A 109 -2.17 -4.82 -2.56
CA GLN A 109 -1.29 -5.97 -2.42
C GLN A 109 -1.55 -6.73 -1.11
N PHE A 110 -2.01 -7.97 -1.20
CA PHE A 110 -2.19 -8.91 -0.09
C PHE A 110 -1.79 -10.33 -0.50
N GLY A 111 -1.81 -11.25 0.46
CA GLY A 111 -1.57 -12.67 0.26
C GLY A 111 -0.75 -13.32 1.38
N HIS A 112 0.27 -12.62 1.90
CA HIS A 112 1.16 -13.17 2.92
C HIS A 112 0.44 -13.56 4.21
N ASN A 113 -0.54 -12.77 4.63
CA ASN A 113 -1.29 -13.01 5.86
C ASN A 113 -2.61 -13.74 5.63
N ASP A 114 -3.01 -13.88 4.39
CA ASP A 114 -4.18 -14.66 3.97
C ASP A 114 -3.92 -16.18 4.04
N GLN A 115 -2.64 -16.60 3.98
CA GLN A 115 -2.23 -18.00 4.06
C GLN A 115 -2.74 -18.70 5.32
N PRO A 116 -2.97 -20.04 5.27
CA PRO A 116 -3.39 -20.83 6.42
C PRO A 116 -2.46 -20.71 7.63
N GLY A 117 -2.99 -21.02 8.82
CA GLY A 117 -2.22 -21.04 10.07
C GLY A 117 -1.97 -19.65 10.69
N LYS A 118 -2.71 -18.64 10.28
CA LYS A 118 -2.62 -17.27 10.83
C LYS A 118 -3.94 -16.87 11.48
N PRO A 119 -4.15 -17.13 12.77
CA PRO A 119 -5.40 -16.85 13.46
C PRO A 119 -5.86 -15.40 13.28
N GLY A 120 -7.14 -15.19 12.96
CA GLY A 120 -7.74 -13.88 12.73
C GLY A 120 -7.33 -13.16 11.43
N ARG A 121 -6.54 -13.83 10.56
CA ARG A 121 -6.05 -13.28 9.29
C ARG A 121 -6.27 -14.18 8.10
N SER A 122 -6.06 -15.51 8.27
CA SER A 122 -6.21 -16.49 7.20
C SER A 122 -7.56 -16.36 6.52
N THR A 123 -7.56 -16.50 5.20
CA THR A 123 -8.75 -16.54 4.35
C THR A 123 -8.78 -17.82 3.55
N ASP A 124 -9.95 -18.25 3.12
CA ASP A 124 -10.08 -19.38 2.21
C ASP A 124 -9.59 -18.98 0.81
N LEU A 125 -8.64 -19.72 0.26
CA LEU A 125 -8.00 -19.43 -1.02
C LEU A 125 -8.99 -19.48 -2.19
N GLN A 126 -10.01 -20.33 -2.13
CA GLN A 126 -10.93 -20.59 -3.25
C GLN A 126 -12.14 -19.63 -3.26
N ARG A 127 -12.53 -19.11 -2.12
CA ARG A 127 -13.74 -18.30 -1.96
C ARG A 127 -13.46 -16.94 -1.36
N GLU A 128 -12.98 -16.89 -0.12
CA GLU A 128 -12.90 -15.65 0.64
C GLU A 128 -11.85 -14.68 0.08
N PHE A 129 -10.65 -15.18 -0.26
CA PHE A 129 -9.59 -14.35 -0.81
C PHE A 129 -9.97 -13.69 -2.15
N PRO A 130 -10.45 -14.44 -3.17
CA PRO A 130 -10.88 -13.83 -4.42
C PRO A 130 -12.11 -12.91 -4.24
N ASP A 131 -13.07 -13.25 -3.37
CA ASP A 131 -14.24 -12.41 -3.12
C ASP A 131 -13.86 -11.09 -2.45
N ASN A 132 -12.90 -11.10 -1.53
CA ASN A 132 -12.35 -9.90 -0.93
C ASN A 132 -11.67 -9.02 -1.99
N LEU A 133 -10.85 -9.58 -2.88
CA LEU A 133 -10.23 -8.83 -3.98
C LEU A 133 -11.26 -8.20 -4.92
N ARG A 134 -12.28 -8.96 -5.32
CA ARG A 134 -13.40 -8.44 -6.13
C ARG A 134 -14.11 -7.28 -5.44
N ARG A 135 -14.29 -7.40 -4.14
CA ARG A 135 -14.92 -6.37 -3.33
C ARG A 135 -14.07 -5.10 -3.28
N TYR A 136 -12.75 -5.20 -3.07
CA TYR A 136 -11.84 -4.05 -3.14
C TYR A 136 -11.96 -3.33 -4.49
N VAL A 137 -11.88 -4.07 -5.59
CA VAL A 137 -11.99 -3.49 -6.94
C VAL A 137 -13.31 -2.76 -7.15
N ARG A 138 -14.44 -3.36 -6.76
CA ARG A 138 -15.76 -2.72 -6.90
C ARG A 138 -15.87 -1.42 -6.09
N GLU A 139 -15.40 -1.43 -4.86
CA GLU A 139 -15.48 -0.27 -3.96
C GLU A 139 -14.54 0.85 -4.40
N ILE A 140 -13.34 0.52 -4.91
CA ILE A 140 -12.43 1.51 -5.52
C ILE A 140 -13.09 2.20 -6.71
N ARG A 141 -13.70 1.43 -7.61
CA ARG A 141 -14.43 1.98 -8.77
C ARG A 141 -15.63 2.82 -8.35
N ALA A 142 -16.38 2.37 -7.33
CA ALA A 142 -17.50 3.13 -6.78
C ALA A 142 -17.08 4.45 -6.12
N ALA A 143 -15.84 4.54 -5.65
CA ALA A 143 -15.25 5.77 -5.15
C ALA A 143 -14.75 6.71 -6.28
N GLY A 144 -14.83 6.31 -7.55
CA GLY A 144 -14.31 7.06 -8.69
C GLY A 144 -12.79 6.90 -8.90
N ALA A 145 -12.15 6.00 -8.16
CA ALA A 145 -10.73 5.72 -8.26
C ALA A 145 -10.43 4.54 -9.22
N GLN A 146 -9.18 4.41 -9.63
CA GLN A 146 -8.70 3.37 -10.53
C GLN A 146 -7.99 2.26 -9.73
N PRO A 147 -8.49 1.02 -9.72
CA PRO A 147 -7.82 -0.09 -9.05
C PRO A 147 -6.61 -0.57 -9.85
N VAL A 148 -5.55 -0.95 -9.14
CA VAL A 148 -4.42 -1.71 -9.66
C VAL A 148 -4.16 -2.85 -8.68
N LEU A 149 -4.16 -4.08 -9.15
CA LEU A 149 -3.85 -5.24 -8.32
C LEU A 149 -2.35 -5.58 -8.41
N LEU A 150 -1.76 -5.93 -7.28
CA LEU A 150 -0.40 -6.42 -7.21
C LEU A 150 -0.41 -7.85 -6.64
N THR A 151 0.31 -8.77 -7.29
CA THR A 151 0.56 -10.08 -6.70
C THR A 151 1.49 -9.94 -5.48
N PRO A 152 1.37 -10.80 -4.43
CA PRO A 152 2.28 -10.75 -3.29
C PRO A 152 3.72 -10.98 -3.73
N LEU A 153 4.68 -10.22 -3.20
CA LEU A 153 6.09 -10.46 -3.49
C LEU A 153 6.55 -11.80 -2.90
N THR A 154 7.54 -12.45 -3.55
CA THR A 154 8.06 -13.73 -3.08
C THR A 154 8.80 -13.59 -1.74
N ARG A 155 8.82 -14.65 -0.92
CA ARG A 155 9.76 -14.78 0.18
C ARG A 155 11.15 -15.14 -0.33
N ARG A 156 12.17 -14.90 0.49
CA ARG A 156 13.57 -15.21 0.17
C ARG A 156 14.01 -16.53 0.83
N GLN A 157 13.13 -17.55 0.76
CA GLN A 157 13.39 -18.88 1.33
C GLN A 157 13.78 -19.86 0.24
N PHE A 158 14.78 -20.70 0.53
CA PHE A 158 15.36 -21.63 -0.43
C PHE A 158 15.47 -23.05 0.15
N ALA A 159 15.33 -24.04 -0.72
CA ALA A 159 15.66 -25.43 -0.45
C ALA A 159 16.56 -25.92 -1.59
N GLN A 160 17.76 -26.38 -1.26
CA GLN A 160 18.74 -26.90 -2.24
C GLN A 160 19.01 -25.94 -3.42
N GLY A 161 19.12 -24.65 -3.13
CA GLY A 161 19.35 -23.60 -4.11
C GLY A 161 18.11 -23.15 -4.93
N VAL A 162 16.96 -23.78 -4.71
CA VAL A 162 15.72 -23.46 -5.39
C VAL A 162 14.82 -22.65 -4.46
N LEU A 163 14.28 -21.55 -4.98
CA LEU A 163 13.36 -20.68 -4.24
C LEU A 163 12.06 -21.41 -3.92
N ILE A 164 11.66 -21.38 -2.66
CA ILE A 164 10.38 -21.93 -2.20
C ILE A 164 9.25 -20.99 -2.61
N ASP A 165 8.29 -21.50 -3.38
CA ASP A 165 7.22 -20.72 -3.98
C ASP A 165 5.87 -20.95 -3.28
N ASP A 166 5.81 -20.66 -2.01
CA ASP A 166 4.62 -20.87 -1.17
C ASP A 166 3.50 -19.85 -1.41
N LEU A 167 3.78 -18.76 -2.12
CA LEU A 167 2.82 -17.71 -2.46
C LEU A 167 2.24 -17.85 -3.88
N ALA A 168 2.73 -18.79 -4.69
CA ALA A 168 2.24 -18.99 -6.06
C ALA A 168 0.72 -19.14 -6.15
N PRO A 169 0.04 -19.98 -5.31
CA PRO A 169 -1.41 -20.13 -5.39
C PRO A 169 -2.17 -18.80 -5.14
N TRP A 170 -1.68 -17.98 -4.22
CA TRP A 170 -2.25 -16.67 -3.92
C TRP A 170 -2.04 -15.67 -5.07
N ALA A 171 -0.84 -15.67 -5.66
CA ALA A 171 -0.54 -14.86 -6.83
C ALA A 171 -1.42 -15.24 -8.03
N ASP A 172 -1.69 -16.54 -8.24
CA ASP A 172 -2.55 -17.02 -9.32
C ASP A 172 -3.99 -16.55 -9.17
N VAL A 173 -4.51 -16.50 -7.95
CA VAL A 173 -5.84 -15.92 -7.67
C VAL A 173 -5.86 -14.43 -7.99
N VAL A 174 -4.83 -13.66 -7.60
CA VAL A 174 -4.75 -12.23 -7.94
C VAL A 174 -4.75 -12.03 -9.45
N ARG A 175 -3.96 -12.83 -10.19
CA ARG A 175 -3.92 -12.80 -11.68
C ARG A 175 -5.29 -13.12 -12.29
N ALA A 176 -5.99 -14.11 -11.72
CA ALA A 176 -7.32 -14.50 -12.20
C ALA A 176 -8.35 -13.39 -12.00
N VAL A 177 -8.39 -12.79 -10.80
CA VAL A 177 -9.31 -11.69 -10.49
C VAL A 177 -9.00 -10.43 -11.32
N ALA A 178 -7.71 -10.12 -11.54
CA ALA A 178 -7.31 -8.99 -12.38
C ALA A 178 -7.83 -9.15 -13.82
N ARG A 179 -7.67 -10.35 -14.40
CA ARG A 179 -8.22 -10.67 -15.74
C ARG A 179 -9.73 -10.65 -15.79
N GLU A 180 -10.39 -11.24 -14.79
CA GLU A 180 -11.86 -11.31 -14.70
C GLU A 180 -12.49 -9.92 -14.68
N LEU A 181 -11.88 -8.98 -13.97
CA LEU A 181 -12.43 -7.65 -13.77
C LEU A 181 -11.80 -6.57 -14.67
N ASP A 182 -10.94 -6.96 -15.60
CA ASP A 182 -10.18 -6.03 -16.46
C ASP A 182 -9.50 -4.93 -15.63
N VAL A 183 -8.63 -5.34 -14.70
CA VAL A 183 -7.87 -4.47 -13.80
C VAL A 183 -6.40 -4.57 -14.13
N PRO A 184 -5.65 -3.45 -14.28
CA PRO A 184 -4.21 -3.46 -14.43
C PRO A 184 -3.54 -4.30 -13.34
N LEU A 185 -2.57 -5.13 -13.72
CA LEU A 185 -1.87 -6.06 -12.84
C LEU A 185 -0.37 -5.79 -12.84
N VAL A 186 0.18 -5.45 -11.69
CA VAL A 186 1.62 -5.52 -11.44
C VAL A 186 1.96 -6.92 -10.93
N ASP A 187 2.53 -7.76 -11.78
CA ASP A 187 2.91 -9.13 -11.41
C ASP A 187 4.24 -9.15 -10.62
N LEU A 188 4.18 -8.57 -9.42
CA LEU A 188 5.35 -8.45 -8.54
C LEU A 188 5.87 -9.83 -8.11
N HIS A 189 5.00 -10.83 -7.97
CA HIS A 189 5.39 -12.19 -7.64
C HIS A 189 6.36 -12.77 -8.70
N ALA A 190 5.98 -12.73 -9.96
CA ALA A 190 6.83 -13.24 -11.04
C ALA A 190 8.17 -12.49 -11.12
N ARG A 191 8.13 -11.16 -10.99
CA ARG A 191 9.34 -10.32 -11.05
C ARG A 191 10.25 -10.53 -9.85
N SER A 192 9.70 -10.53 -8.64
CA SER A 192 10.49 -10.76 -7.43
C SER A 192 11.09 -12.16 -7.39
N ARG A 193 10.36 -13.20 -7.84
CA ARG A 193 10.89 -14.56 -7.97
C ARG A 193 12.12 -14.61 -8.87
N ALA A 194 12.05 -14.00 -10.04
CA ALA A 194 13.17 -13.99 -10.98
C ALA A 194 14.43 -13.37 -10.36
N VAL A 195 14.27 -12.20 -9.71
CA VAL A 195 15.37 -11.50 -9.06
C VAL A 195 15.91 -12.29 -7.86
N VAL A 196 15.05 -12.76 -6.97
CA VAL A 196 15.48 -13.47 -5.76
C VAL A 196 16.12 -14.82 -6.10
N GLN A 197 15.59 -15.56 -7.09
CA GLN A 197 16.21 -16.79 -7.56
C GLN A 197 17.60 -16.54 -8.16
N ALA A 198 17.77 -15.47 -8.95
CA ALA A 198 19.05 -15.10 -9.52
C ALA A 198 20.09 -14.70 -8.46
N LEU A 199 19.67 -14.03 -7.40
CA LEU A 199 20.54 -13.69 -6.26
C LEU A 199 20.96 -14.93 -5.45
N GLY A 200 20.12 -15.93 -5.42
CA GLY A 200 20.31 -17.12 -4.59
C GLY A 200 20.18 -16.87 -3.08
N PRO A 201 20.32 -17.93 -2.25
CA PRO A 201 20.02 -17.85 -0.82
C PRO A 201 20.93 -16.88 -0.05
N VAL A 202 22.19 -16.74 -0.42
CA VAL A 202 23.16 -15.81 0.21
C VAL A 202 22.97 -14.39 -0.31
N GLY A 203 22.90 -14.21 -1.64
CA GLY A 203 22.78 -12.89 -2.27
C GLY A 203 21.46 -12.18 -1.97
N ALA A 204 20.42 -12.91 -1.57
CA ALA A 204 19.14 -12.33 -1.18
C ALA A 204 19.07 -11.87 0.30
N MET A 205 20.06 -12.23 1.14
CA MET A 205 20.07 -11.86 2.57
C MET A 205 20.17 -10.34 2.84
N PRO A 206 20.98 -9.56 2.10
CA PRO A 206 21.06 -8.11 2.30
C PRO A 206 19.75 -7.37 2.06
N LEU A 207 18.78 -7.99 1.39
CA LEU A 207 17.46 -7.40 1.17
C LEU A 207 16.58 -7.39 2.45
N ALA A 208 16.99 -8.08 3.53
CA ALA A 208 16.25 -8.18 4.78
C ALA A 208 16.43 -6.95 5.68
N GLN A 209 15.51 -6.77 6.64
CA GLN A 209 15.50 -5.64 7.59
C GLN A 209 16.70 -5.61 8.55
N ALA A 210 17.26 -6.77 8.85
CA ALA A 210 18.38 -6.92 9.76
C ALA A 210 19.38 -7.93 9.22
N ALA A 211 20.60 -7.93 9.78
CA ALA A 211 21.62 -8.91 9.43
C ALA A 211 21.22 -10.33 9.86
N PRO A 212 21.53 -11.35 9.05
CA PRO A 212 21.31 -12.74 9.41
C PRO A 212 22.27 -13.19 10.54
N SER A 213 21.89 -14.23 11.28
CA SER A 213 22.79 -14.92 12.20
C SER A 213 23.83 -15.76 11.44
N ALA A 214 24.92 -16.12 12.13
CA ALA A 214 25.95 -17.01 11.56
C ALA A 214 25.36 -18.37 11.11
N GLU A 215 24.37 -18.90 11.85
CA GLU A 215 23.66 -20.13 11.48
C GLU A 215 22.87 -19.97 10.18
N GLN A 216 22.15 -18.84 10.03
CA GLN A 216 21.39 -18.55 8.81
C GLN A 216 22.30 -18.39 7.61
N VAL A 217 23.46 -17.74 7.78
CA VAL A 217 24.48 -17.61 6.71
C VAL A 217 25.03 -18.97 6.34
N SER A 218 25.40 -19.81 7.33
CA SER A 218 25.93 -21.14 7.09
C SER A 218 24.95 -22.05 6.34
N ALA A 219 23.67 -21.99 6.72
CA ALA A 219 22.61 -22.75 6.04
C ALA A 219 22.44 -22.30 4.59
N ALA A 220 22.44 -20.99 4.36
CA ALA A 220 22.30 -20.41 3.02
C ALA A 220 23.49 -20.76 2.12
N LEU A 221 24.71 -20.83 2.64
CA LEU A 221 25.88 -21.33 1.90
C LEU A 221 25.69 -22.78 1.44
N GLY A 222 24.94 -23.60 2.23
CA GLY A 222 24.51 -24.95 1.83
C GLY A 222 23.31 -24.98 0.88
N GLY A 223 22.82 -23.82 0.44
CA GLY A 223 21.71 -23.73 -0.49
C GLY A 223 20.31 -23.81 0.15
N THR A 224 20.21 -23.98 1.48
CA THR A 224 18.93 -24.12 2.17
C THR A 224 18.83 -23.09 3.29
N THR A 225 17.76 -22.30 3.28
CA THR A 225 17.51 -21.32 4.33
C THR A 225 16.82 -21.96 5.53
N VAL A 226 17.23 -21.58 6.74
CA VAL A 226 16.53 -22.01 7.96
C VAL A 226 15.49 -20.95 8.35
N GLY A 227 14.27 -21.40 8.61
CA GLY A 227 13.22 -20.52 9.15
C GLY A 227 13.64 -19.95 10.51
N ALA A 228 13.09 -18.80 10.89
CA ALA A 228 13.19 -18.37 12.29
C ALA A 228 12.57 -19.48 13.16
N ALA A 229 13.37 -20.02 14.10
CA ALA A 229 12.82 -20.96 15.06
C ALA A 229 11.63 -20.30 15.77
N PRO A 230 10.49 -21.00 15.95
CA PRO A 230 9.41 -20.49 16.78
C PRO A 230 10.02 -20.12 18.13
N VAL A 231 9.81 -18.87 18.58
CA VAL A 231 10.22 -18.48 19.94
C VAL A 231 9.41 -19.35 20.89
N ALA A 232 10.08 -20.30 21.56
CA ALA A 232 9.43 -21.20 22.49
C ALA A 232 8.73 -20.36 23.57
N GLY A 233 7.43 -20.55 23.74
CA GLY A 233 6.63 -19.84 24.73
C GLY A 233 6.05 -18.49 24.27
N ALA A 234 6.25 -18.05 23.03
CA ALA A 234 5.49 -16.91 22.54
C ALA A 234 4.01 -17.33 22.38
N PRO A 235 3.06 -16.63 23.02
CA PRO A 235 1.65 -16.94 22.83
C PRO A 235 1.31 -16.80 21.35
N ALA A 236 0.55 -17.76 20.82
CA ALA A 236 0.00 -17.64 19.48
C ALA A 236 -0.81 -16.34 19.43
N VAL A 237 -0.34 -15.36 18.66
CA VAL A 237 -1.02 -14.08 18.51
C VAL A 237 -2.34 -14.35 17.81
N GLN A 238 -3.42 -14.41 18.56
CA GLN A 238 -4.74 -14.80 18.06
C GLN A 238 -5.41 -13.70 17.21
N ASN A 239 -5.04 -12.44 17.44
CA ASN A 239 -5.59 -11.31 16.66
C ASN A 239 -4.61 -10.15 16.71
N ASN A 240 -3.99 -9.80 15.60
CA ASN A 240 -3.04 -8.67 15.56
C ASN A 240 -3.70 -7.31 15.86
N ALA A 241 -4.98 -7.15 15.53
CA ALA A 241 -5.69 -5.92 15.85
C ALA A 241 -5.85 -5.73 17.37
N VAL A 242 -5.92 -6.83 18.12
CA VAL A 242 -6.01 -6.83 19.59
C VAL A 242 -4.62 -6.85 20.23
N ALA A 243 -3.68 -7.65 19.67
CA ALA A 243 -2.36 -7.84 20.26
C ALA A 243 -1.39 -6.67 19.99
N GLU A 244 -1.50 -6.04 18.81
CA GLU A 244 -0.58 -4.98 18.37
C GLU A 244 -1.31 -3.84 17.64
N PRO A 245 -2.35 -3.22 18.22
CA PRO A 245 -3.11 -2.18 17.51
C PRO A 245 -2.24 -0.97 17.16
N MET A 246 -1.18 -0.71 17.94
CA MET A 246 -0.25 0.41 17.79
C MET A 246 1.21 -0.02 17.93
N GLY A 247 1.47 -1.32 18.05
CA GLY A 247 2.81 -1.86 18.27
C GLY A 247 3.70 -1.71 17.03
N GLN A 248 4.94 -1.29 17.24
CA GLN A 248 5.97 -1.39 16.22
C GLN A 248 6.48 -2.82 16.16
N ALA A 249 6.52 -3.41 14.96
CA ALA A 249 7.14 -4.70 14.77
C ALA A 249 8.61 -4.63 15.19
N LYS A 250 9.06 -5.58 16.00
CA LYS A 250 10.47 -5.70 16.36
C LYS A 250 11.26 -5.99 15.08
N VAL A 251 12.21 -5.13 14.76
CA VAL A 251 13.11 -5.35 13.62
C VAL A 251 13.97 -6.58 13.88
N ALA A 252 13.83 -7.59 13.03
CA ALA A 252 14.58 -8.83 13.09
C ALA A 252 14.85 -9.33 11.67
N PHE A 253 15.88 -10.17 11.52
CA PHE A 253 16.09 -10.85 10.25
C PHE A 253 14.97 -11.86 10.01
N ASP A 254 14.38 -11.76 8.84
CA ASP A 254 13.47 -12.78 8.28
C ASP A 254 13.56 -12.77 6.76
N TYR A 255 12.87 -13.73 6.14
CA TYR A 255 12.89 -13.89 4.67
C TYR A 255 11.74 -13.17 3.96
N THR A 256 10.94 -12.38 4.67
CA THR A 256 9.76 -11.69 4.12
C THR A 256 9.94 -10.18 4.08
N HIS A 257 10.25 -9.56 5.23
CA HIS A 257 10.32 -8.12 5.36
C HIS A 257 11.60 -7.54 4.76
N LEU A 258 11.49 -6.32 4.25
CA LEU A 258 12.52 -5.64 3.47
C LEU A 258 13.27 -4.60 4.31
N GLY A 259 14.59 -4.63 4.23
CA GLY A 259 15.44 -3.52 4.62
C GLY A 259 15.51 -2.44 3.55
N PRO A 260 16.31 -1.39 3.74
CA PRO A 260 16.44 -0.29 2.77
C PRO A 260 16.80 -0.76 1.35
N ASP A 261 17.74 -1.70 1.23
CA ASP A 261 18.18 -2.23 -0.07
C ASP A 261 17.06 -3.06 -0.73
N GLY A 262 16.41 -3.93 0.04
CA GLY A 262 15.26 -4.69 -0.43
C GLY A 262 14.11 -3.77 -0.87
N ALA A 263 13.79 -2.77 -0.07
CA ALA A 263 12.76 -1.80 -0.40
C ALA A 263 13.09 -1.04 -1.71
N ALA A 264 14.34 -0.65 -1.93
CA ALA A 264 14.77 0.01 -3.15
C ALA A 264 14.63 -0.91 -4.38
N VAL A 265 15.12 -2.16 -4.30
CA VAL A 265 15.01 -3.13 -5.39
C VAL A 265 13.54 -3.38 -5.77
N PHE A 266 12.69 -3.67 -4.78
CA PHE A 266 11.29 -4.00 -5.08
C PHE A 266 10.46 -2.78 -5.47
N ALA A 267 10.77 -1.58 -4.97
CA ALA A 267 10.15 -0.34 -5.45
C ALA A 267 10.45 -0.09 -6.94
N THR A 268 11.69 -0.32 -7.37
CA THR A 268 12.08 -0.24 -8.80
C THR A 268 11.28 -1.23 -9.65
N LEU A 269 11.12 -2.48 -9.20
CA LEU A 269 10.30 -3.48 -9.91
C LEU A 269 8.84 -3.02 -10.03
N VAL A 270 8.24 -2.56 -8.92
CA VAL A 270 6.87 -2.04 -8.92
C VAL A 270 6.73 -0.86 -9.87
N THR A 271 7.67 0.08 -9.84
CA THR A 271 7.63 1.28 -10.70
C THR A 271 7.70 0.91 -12.18
N THR A 272 8.62 0.03 -12.54
CA THR A 272 8.81 -0.42 -13.93
C THR A 272 7.56 -1.11 -14.47
N GLU A 273 7.00 -2.04 -13.70
CA GLU A 273 5.78 -2.75 -14.11
C GLU A 273 4.56 -1.81 -14.12
N LEU A 274 4.43 -0.92 -13.13
CA LEU A 274 3.33 0.04 -13.06
C LEU A 274 3.36 1.00 -14.25
N ALA A 275 4.53 1.50 -14.67
CA ALA A 275 4.68 2.35 -15.84
C ALA A 275 4.30 1.62 -17.15
N ARG A 276 4.44 0.29 -17.18
CA ARG A 276 4.04 -0.56 -18.31
C ARG A 276 2.54 -0.81 -18.32
N GLU A 277 1.98 -1.22 -17.19
CA GLU A 277 0.59 -1.66 -17.07
C GLU A 277 -0.41 -0.49 -16.97
N VAL A 278 0.04 0.68 -16.51
CA VAL A 278 -0.76 1.90 -16.39
C VAL A 278 -0.09 3.05 -17.15
N PRO A 279 -0.22 3.12 -18.49
CA PRO A 279 0.46 4.14 -19.31
C PRO A 279 0.19 5.58 -18.87
N ALA A 280 -0.98 5.85 -18.28
CA ALA A 280 -1.34 7.17 -17.75
C ALA A 280 -0.44 7.63 -16.59
N LEU A 281 0.21 6.70 -15.88
CA LEU A 281 1.15 7.02 -14.81
C LEU A 281 2.59 7.25 -15.30
N ARG A 282 2.93 6.82 -16.51
CA ARG A 282 4.34 6.78 -16.99
C ARG A 282 5.08 8.10 -16.85
N SER A 283 4.45 9.22 -17.18
CA SER A 283 5.08 10.55 -17.07
C SER A 283 5.19 11.09 -15.65
N MET A 284 4.53 10.44 -14.70
CA MET A 284 4.52 10.81 -13.28
C MET A 284 5.38 9.87 -12.43
N LEU A 285 5.99 8.85 -13.03
CA LEU A 285 6.87 7.89 -12.37
C LEU A 285 8.32 8.14 -12.76
N ILE A 286 9.23 7.83 -11.83
CA ILE A 286 10.69 7.87 -11.99
C ILE A 286 11.19 6.44 -11.85
N PRO A 287 11.49 5.74 -12.97
CA PRO A 287 11.96 4.35 -12.98
C PRO A 287 13.29 4.14 -12.26
#